data_7b976fca79aa2b1581c6dd1e111bd15d
#
_entry.id   7b976fca79aa2b1581c6dd1e111bd15d
#
_cell.length_a   1.000
_cell.length_b   1.000
_cell.length_c   1.000
_cell.angle_alpha   90.00
_cell.angle_beta   90.00
_cell.angle_gamma   90.00
#
_symmetry.space_group_name_H-M   'P 1'
#
loop_
_entity.id
_entity.type
_entity.pdbx_description
1 polymer ?
#
loop_
_entity_poly.entity_id
_entity_poly.type
_entity_poly.pdbx_seq_one_letter_code
_entity_poly.pdbx_strand_id
1 'polypeptide(L)'
;MRDNVDILEKYIENLVVKKNLLQTTIEAYKLDINEYLEFLKKRDIDILETDEKIFNEYFSDIERNYKKATFSRKYSTIRGFYKFLLKNRYIEKIFEYKLSINKVYNEIVTKKSDILFKQKEYQDFINSLSDNFNEVRLKLISKMIVEYRISLMNIFEIQIKDLLKYDFQKIIIVRNNKIITYDINKEMKEELENYYKKYAFEKRFLFGAYGKSTFTSDLKRYNLDFKTLKNCMQEDEKDLIENIRKIYFEIGIGDN
;
A
#
# COMPACT_ATOMS: atom_id res chain seq x y z
N MET A 1 14.82 32.57 7.33
CA MET A 1 13.56 32.31 6.57
C MET A 1 13.75 32.04 5.08
N ARG A 2 14.65 32.75 4.36
CA ARG A 2 14.97 32.39 2.97
C ARG A 2 15.61 31.00 2.86
N ASP A 3 16.46 30.64 3.82
CA ASP A 3 17.20 29.37 3.82
C ASP A 3 16.29 28.12 3.86
N ASN A 4 15.16 28.16 4.57
CA ASN A 4 14.25 27.01 4.68
C ASN A 4 13.52 26.72 3.36
N VAL A 5 13.20 27.74 2.57
CA VAL A 5 12.59 27.58 1.24
C VAL A 5 13.60 26.94 0.29
N ASP A 6 14.83 27.42 0.27
CA ASP A 6 15.90 26.89 -0.58
C ASP A 6 16.23 25.43 -0.23
N ILE A 7 16.21 25.09 1.06
CA ILE A 7 16.44 23.71 1.52
C ILE A 7 15.30 22.80 1.08
N LEU A 8 14.05 23.26 1.20
CA LEU A 8 12.88 22.49 0.74
C LEU A 8 12.93 22.26 -0.77
N GLU A 9 13.26 23.27 -1.56
CA GLU A 9 13.39 23.14 -3.01
C GLU A 9 14.45 22.11 -3.39
N LYS A 10 15.63 22.14 -2.78
CA LYS A 10 16.68 21.11 -2.97
C LYS A 10 16.20 19.71 -2.59
N TYR A 11 15.37 19.58 -1.54
CA TYR A 11 14.80 18.29 -1.18
C TYR A 11 13.82 17.78 -2.24
N ILE A 12 12.94 18.65 -2.73
CA ILE A 12 11.98 18.33 -3.79
C ILE A 12 12.70 17.91 -5.08
N GLU A 13 13.72 18.65 -5.50
CA GLU A 13 14.57 18.26 -6.64
C GLU A 13 15.20 16.88 -6.44
N ASN A 14 15.67 16.59 -5.24
CA ASN A 14 16.22 15.27 -4.91
C ASN A 14 15.17 14.14 -5.02
N LEU A 15 13.91 14.41 -4.66
CA LEU A 15 12.82 13.46 -4.82
C LEU A 15 12.49 13.20 -6.29
N VAL A 16 12.46 14.24 -7.11
CA VAL A 16 12.23 14.13 -8.56
C VAL A 16 13.33 13.33 -9.23
N VAL A 17 14.58 13.73 -9.03
CA VAL A 17 15.73 13.18 -9.77
C VAL A 17 16.11 11.79 -9.29
N LYS A 18 16.18 11.57 -7.98
CA LYS A 18 16.72 10.30 -7.42
C LYS A 18 15.67 9.24 -7.16
N LYS A 19 14.42 9.61 -6.86
CA LYS A 19 13.38 8.64 -6.50
C LYS A 19 12.34 8.41 -7.60
N ASN A 20 12.37 9.21 -8.66
CA ASN A 20 11.43 9.12 -9.80
C ASN A 20 9.96 8.98 -9.33
N LEU A 21 9.58 9.81 -8.34
CA LEU A 21 8.25 9.78 -7.77
C LEU A 21 7.25 10.45 -8.71
N LEU A 22 5.99 10.03 -8.62
CA LEU A 22 4.90 10.67 -9.35
C LEU A 22 4.71 12.11 -8.84
N GLN A 23 4.36 13.03 -9.74
CA GLN A 23 4.11 14.43 -9.44
C GLN A 23 3.11 14.62 -8.28
N THR A 24 2.02 13.85 -8.27
CA THR A 24 1.01 13.86 -7.20
C THR A 24 1.57 13.47 -5.83
N THR A 25 2.57 12.57 -5.80
CA THR A 25 3.25 12.18 -4.55
C THR A 25 4.15 13.30 -4.05
N ILE A 26 4.86 13.97 -4.97
CA ILE A 26 5.73 15.11 -4.64
C ILE A 26 4.91 16.28 -4.08
N GLU A 27 3.78 16.58 -4.68
CA GLU A 27 2.84 17.61 -4.20
C GLU A 27 2.33 17.31 -2.80
N ALA A 28 1.95 16.04 -2.53
CA ALA A 28 1.52 15.62 -1.20
C ALA A 28 2.64 15.77 -0.16
N TYR A 29 3.89 15.42 -0.52
CA TYR A 29 5.04 15.61 0.37
C TYR A 29 5.34 17.07 0.64
N LYS A 30 5.26 17.91 -0.39
CA LYS A 30 5.44 19.36 -0.26
C LYS A 30 4.39 19.97 0.68
N LEU A 31 3.13 19.56 0.58
CA LEU A 31 2.07 19.99 1.49
C LEU A 31 2.34 19.60 2.94
N ASP A 32 2.74 18.34 3.18
CA ASP A 32 3.03 17.87 4.54
C ASP A 32 4.20 18.61 5.20
N ILE A 33 5.26 18.88 4.43
CA ILE A 33 6.43 19.62 4.94
C ILE A 33 6.08 21.08 5.19
N ASN A 34 5.35 21.72 4.29
CA ASN A 34 4.92 23.11 4.49
C ASN A 34 4.04 23.26 5.74
N GLU A 35 3.12 22.34 6.02
CA GLU A 35 2.32 22.34 7.24
C GLU A 35 3.19 22.24 8.50
N TYR A 36 4.23 21.40 8.46
CA TYR A 36 5.20 21.33 9.55
C TYR A 36 6.03 22.61 9.70
N LEU A 37 6.51 23.18 8.60
CA LEU A 37 7.23 24.44 8.63
C LEU A 37 6.38 25.61 9.16
N GLU A 38 5.08 25.65 8.81
CA GLU A 38 4.14 26.63 9.38
C GLU A 38 3.91 26.42 10.89
N PHE A 39 3.88 25.17 11.36
CA PHE A 39 3.83 24.85 12.79
C PHE A 39 5.05 25.40 13.52
N LEU A 40 6.25 25.22 12.98
CA LEU A 40 7.50 25.76 13.53
C LEU A 40 7.52 27.29 13.50
N LYS A 41 7.13 27.87 12.37
CA LYS A 41 7.07 29.32 12.17
C LYS A 41 6.17 30.04 13.18
N LYS A 42 5.01 29.45 13.51
CA LYS A 42 4.10 29.99 14.56
C LYS A 42 4.74 30.03 15.95
N ARG A 43 5.84 29.32 16.15
CA ARG A 43 6.62 29.24 17.39
C ARG A 43 7.94 29.98 17.31
N ASP A 44 8.19 30.64 16.18
CA ASP A 44 9.47 31.33 15.87
C ASP A 44 10.69 30.39 15.96
N ILE A 45 10.50 29.13 15.49
CA ILE A 45 11.54 28.09 15.48
C ILE A 45 11.97 27.81 14.05
N ASP A 46 13.30 27.80 13.82
CA ASP A 46 13.86 27.34 12.55
C ASP A 46 13.91 25.81 12.49
N ILE A 47 13.74 25.23 11.29
CA ILE A 47 13.79 23.77 11.09
C ILE A 47 15.12 23.16 11.54
N LEU A 48 16.22 23.89 11.39
CA LEU A 48 17.56 23.45 11.76
C LEU A 48 17.81 23.51 13.28
N GLU A 49 16.99 24.29 14.02
CA GLU A 49 17.05 24.47 15.45
C GLU A 49 15.99 23.63 16.19
N THR A 50 15.19 22.86 15.46
CA THR A 50 14.16 22.00 16.07
C THR A 50 14.79 20.98 17.01
N ASP A 51 14.21 20.84 18.20
CA ASP A 51 14.56 19.82 19.16
C ASP A 51 13.56 18.64 19.18
N GLU A 52 13.89 17.61 19.96
CA GLU A 52 13.05 16.42 20.10
C GLU A 52 11.68 16.73 20.73
N LYS A 53 11.62 17.71 21.63
CA LYS A 53 10.38 18.11 22.31
C LYS A 53 9.39 18.72 21.32
N ILE A 54 9.83 19.65 20.51
CA ILE A 54 9.03 20.31 19.47
C ILE A 54 8.58 19.31 18.42
N PHE A 55 9.49 18.42 17.98
CA PHE A 55 9.17 17.35 17.07
C PHE A 55 8.04 16.45 17.61
N ASN A 56 8.18 16.01 18.85
CA ASN A 56 7.17 15.17 19.53
C ASN A 56 5.86 15.90 19.77
N GLU A 57 5.87 17.20 20.07
CA GLU A 57 4.66 18.02 20.22
C GLU A 57 3.84 18.03 18.92
N TYR A 58 4.49 18.28 17.76
CA TYR A 58 3.82 18.25 16.47
C TYR A 58 3.18 16.88 16.19
N PHE A 59 3.93 15.79 16.37
CA PHE A 59 3.40 14.46 16.06
C PHE A 59 2.35 13.98 17.07
N SER A 60 2.41 14.42 18.32
CA SER A 60 1.35 14.18 19.30
C SER A 60 0.03 14.84 18.89
N ASP A 61 0.10 16.04 18.31
CA ASP A 61 -1.07 16.75 17.79
C ASP A 61 -1.64 16.06 16.55
N ILE A 62 -0.76 15.69 15.60
CA ILE A 62 -1.16 14.92 14.40
C ILE A 62 -1.77 13.57 14.79
N GLU A 63 -1.20 12.86 15.77
CA GLU A 63 -1.74 11.58 16.24
C GLU A 63 -3.16 11.69 16.81
N ARG A 64 -3.47 12.80 17.49
CA ARG A 64 -4.80 13.04 18.08
C ARG A 64 -5.84 13.42 17.03
N ASN A 65 -5.46 14.23 16.04
CA ASN A 65 -6.40 14.89 15.16
C ASN A 65 -6.58 14.17 13.80
N TYR A 66 -5.70 13.25 13.43
CA TYR A 66 -5.74 12.59 12.13
C TYR A 66 -5.88 11.07 12.21
N LYS A 67 -6.42 10.49 11.14
CA LYS A 67 -6.45 9.03 10.97
C LYS A 67 -5.03 8.49 10.80
N LYS A 68 -4.80 7.23 11.23
CA LYS A 68 -3.51 6.54 11.16
C LYS A 68 -2.82 6.65 9.80
N ALA A 69 -3.55 6.45 8.69
CA ALA A 69 -2.97 6.55 7.36
C ALA A 69 -2.38 7.94 7.06
N THR A 70 -3.08 9.01 7.49
CA THR A 70 -2.61 10.39 7.36
C THR A 70 -1.41 10.65 8.27
N PHE A 71 -1.46 10.19 9.52
CA PHE A 71 -0.33 10.25 10.44
C PHE A 71 0.91 9.56 9.85
N SER A 72 0.79 8.30 9.43
CA SER A 72 1.91 7.54 8.85
C SER A 72 2.51 8.21 7.62
N ARG A 73 1.68 8.78 6.74
CA ARG A 73 2.16 9.52 5.58
C ARG A 73 2.95 10.77 5.99
N LYS A 74 2.38 11.62 6.86
CA LYS A 74 3.03 12.84 7.36
C LYS A 74 4.34 12.53 8.08
N TYR A 75 4.32 11.54 8.96
CA TYR A 75 5.52 11.10 9.69
C TYR A 75 6.63 10.64 8.74
N SER A 76 6.29 9.76 7.79
CA SER A 76 7.25 9.25 6.80
C SER A 76 7.83 10.38 5.92
N THR A 77 6.99 11.35 5.55
CA THR A 77 7.40 12.50 4.73
C THR A 77 8.39 13.38 5.50
N ILE A 78 8.03 13.79 6.71
CA ILE A 78 8.86 14.69 7.55
C ILE A 78 10.15 13.97 7.97
N ARG A 79 10.07 12.69 8.38
CA ARG A 79 11.28 11.90 8.68
C ARG A 79 12.19 11.77 7.46
N GLY A 80 11.63 11.62 6.26
CA GLY A 80 12.38 11.64 4.99
C GLY A 80 13.11 12.96 4.75
N PHE A 81 12.48 14.08 5.09
CA PHE A 81 13.08 15.41 5.02
C PHE A 81 14.21 15.55 6.05
N TYR A 82 14.02 15.14 7.31
CA TYR A 82 15.10 15.14 8.31
C TYR A 82 16.29 14.24 7.91
N LYS A 83 16.04 13.08 7.30
CA LYS A 83 17.13 12.25 6.73
C LYS A 83 17.91 12.97 5.63
N PHE A 84 17.23 13.77 4.82
CA PHE A 84 17.91 14.60 3.82
C PHE A 84 18.74 15.71 4.48
N LEU A 85 18.21 16.38 5.50
CA LEU A 85 18.94 17.40 6.27
C LEU A 85 20.20 16.81 6.90
N LEU A 86 20.10 15.67 7.57
CA LEU A 86 21.24 14.96 8.16
C LEU A 86 22.28 14.57 7.11
N LYS A 87 21.85 13.98 6.00
CA LYS A 87 22.74 13.56 4.91
C LYS A 87 23.54 14.71 4.31
N ASN A 88 22.94 15.90 4.24
CA ASN A 88 23.59 17.10 3.71
C ASN A 88 24.26 17.95 4.81
N ARG A 89 24.36 17.41 6.05
CA ARG A 89 25.02 18.07 7.19
C ARG A 89 24.41 19.40 7.62
N TYR A 90 23.12 19.58 7.38
CA TYR A 90 22.35 20.72 7.90
C TYR A 90 22.03 20.54 9.39
N ILE A 91 21.86 19.30 9.84
CA ILE A 91 21.62 18.91 11.23
C ILE A 91 22.53 17.74 11.62
N GLU A 92 22.71 17.52 12.93
CA GLU A 92 23.57 16.45 13.45
C GLU A 92 22.82 15.16 13.80
N LYS A 93 21.52 15.23 14.07
CA LYS A 93 20.67 14.10 14.46
C LYS A 93 19.25 14.21 13.93
N ILE A 94 18.55 13.09 13.86
CA ILE A 94 17.12 13.01 13.58
C ILE A 94 16.36 12.58 14.83
N PHE A 95 15.09 12.96 14.90
CA PHE A 95 14.21 12.59 16.00
C PHE A 95 13.26 11.46 15.58
N GLU A 96 12.80 10.68 16.56
CA GLU A 96 11.83 9.62 16.37
C GLU A 96 10.64 9.81 17.32
N TYR A 97 9.43 9.78 16.75
CA TYR A 97 8.20 9.83 17.53
C TYR A 97 7.77 8.43 17.93
N LYS A 98 7.51 8.22 19.21
CA LYS A 98 7.01 6.96 19.76
C LYS A 98 5.50 7.01 19.90
N LEU A 99 4.80 6.13 19.20
CA LEU A 99 3.34 5.98 19.32
C LEU A 99 2.92 5.52 20.72
N SER A 100 1.73 5.92 21.17
CA SER A 100 1.22 5.47 22.47
C SER A 100 0.91 3.96 22.46
N ILE A 101 1.39 3.22 23.45
CA ILE A 101 1.24 1.77 23.59
C ILE A 101 -0.23 1.34 23.57
N ASN A 102 -1.10 2.06 24.25
CA ASN A 102 -2.54 1.74 24.32
C ASN A 102 -3.23 1.82 22.95
N LYS A 103 -2.84 2.78 22.11
CA LYS A 103 -3.40 2.93 20.76
C LYS A 103 -2.98 1.77 19.85
N VAL A 104 -1.72 1.35 19.97
CA VAL A 104 -1.16 0.21 19.22
C VAL A 104 -1.85 -1.10 19.60
N TYR A 105 -2.01 -1.37 20.90
CA TYR A 105 -2.68 -2.59 21.39
C TYR A 105 -4.12 -2.70 20.87
N ASN A 106 -4.91 -1.63 21.03
CA ASN A 106 -6.29 -1.58 20.55
C ASN A 106 -6.38 -1.78 19.03
N GLU A 107 -5.45 -1.21 18.26
CA GLU A 107 -5.41 -1.41 16.81
C GLU A 107 -5.09 -2.86 16.41
N ILE A 108 -4.21 -3.55 17.13
CA ILE A 108 -3.87 -4.95 16.87
C ILE A 108 -5.10 -5.84 17.10
N VAL A 109 -5.79 -5.65 18.24
CA VAL A 109 -6.98 -6.44 18.59
C VAL A 109 -8.11 -6.22 17.58
N THR A 110 -8.40 -4.97 17.25
CA THR A 110 -9.45 -4.62 16.28
C THR A 110 -9.12 -5.17 14.88
N LYS A 111 -7.87 -5.07 14.43
CA LYS A 111 -7.45 -5.63 13.14
C LYS A 111 -7.65 -7.14 13.05
N LYS A 112 -7.32 -7.90 14.10
CA LYS A 112 -7.45 -9.36 14.08
C LYS A 112 -8.91 -9.80 13.92
N SER A 113 -9.84 -9.19 14.64
CA SER A 113 -11.28 -9.47 14.50
C SER A 113 -11.81 -9.09 13.11
N ASP A 114 -11.40 -7.93 12.59
CA ASP A 114 -11.78 -7.46 11.25
C ASP A 114 -11.28 -8.37 10.13
N ILE A 115 -10.06 -8.91 10.26
CA ILE A 115 -9.48 -9.83 9.27
C ILE A 115 -10.28 -11.13 9.23
N LEU A 116 -10.57 -11.74 10.38
CA LEU A 116 -11.34 -12.99 10.44
C LEU A 116 -12.76 -12.83 9.87
N PHE A 117 -13.42 -11.72 10.18
CA PHE A 117 -14.75 -11.41 9.64
C PHE A 117 -14.70 -11.29 8.11
N LYS A 118 -13.74 -10.56 7.57
CA LYS A 118 -13.56 -10.36 6.13
C LYS A 118 -13.17 -11.63 5.39
N GLN A 119 -12.38 -12.51 5.99
CA GLN A 119 -12.07 -13.81 5.40
C GLN A 119 -13.34 -14.65 5.22
N LYS A 120 -14.25 -14.66 6.20
CA LYS A 120 -15.54 -15.35 6.09
C LYS A 120 -16.40 -14.73 4.98
N GLU A 121 -16.54 -13.40 4.96
CA GLU A 121 -17.28 -12.69 3.89
C GLU A 121 -16.73 -13.01 2.49
N TYR A 122 -15.41 -13.12 2.36
CA TYR A 122 -14.77 -13.50 1.10
C TYR A 122 -15.10 -14.94 0.70
N GLN A 123 -15.03 -15.89 1.62
CA GLN A 123 -15.38 -17.28 1.33
C GLN A 123 -16.85 -17.43 0.96
N ASP A 124 -17.74 -16.79 1.69
CA ASP A 124 -19.18 -16.78 1.39
C ASP A 124 -19.44 -16.19 0.00
N PHE A 125 -18.76 -15.10 -0.37
CA PHE A 125 -18.82 -14.51 -1.69
C PHE A 125 -18.34 -15.46 -2.78
N ILE A 126 -17.14 -16.07 -2.65
CA ILE A 126 -16.59 -17.00 -3.64
C ILE A 126 -17.53 -18.19 -3.83
N ASN A 127 -18.12 -18.71 -2.76
CA ASN A 127 -19.04 -19.84 -2.80
C ASN A 127 -20.41 -19.49 -3.38
N SER A 128 -20.81 -18.22 -3.38
CA SER A 128 -22.06 -17.74 -3.98
C SER A 128 -22.00 -17.58 -5.49
N LEU A 129 -20.81 -17.57 -6.09
CA LEU A 129 -20.62 -17.38 -7.52
C LEU A 129 -20.87 -18.66 -8.30
N SER A 130 -21.65 -18.54 -9.38
CA SER A 130 -21.97 -19.64 -10.31
C SER A 130 -20.93 -19.75 -11.44
N ASP A 131 -21.09 -20.74 -12.31
CA ASP A 131 -20.17 -21.04 -13.42
C ASP A 131 -20.49 -20.28 -14.72
N ASN A 132 -21.27 -19.19 -14.65
CA ASN A 132 -21.48 -18.34 -15.80
C ASN A 132 -20.24 -17.45 -16.08
N PHE A 133 -20.12 -16.98 -17.33
CA PHE A 133 -18.96 -16.22 -17.80
C PHE A 133 -18.57 -15.03 -16.89
N ASN A 134 -19.55 -14.24 -16.47
CA ASN A 134 -19.28 -13.05 -15.69
C ASN A 134 -18.80 -13.37 -14.27
N GLU A 135 -19.38 -14.39 -13.66
CA GLU A 135 -19.05 -14.81 -12.29
C GLU A 135 -17.76 -15.61 -12.21
N VAL A 136 -17.49 -16.49 -13.19
CA VAL A 136 -16.17 -17.16 -13.28
C VAL A 136 -15.05 -16.13 -13.42
N ARG A 137 -15.24 -15.10 -14.25
CA ARG A 137 -14.27 -14.02 -14.39
C ARG A 137 -14.11 -13.22 -13.09
N LEU A 138 -15.22 -12.89 -12.44
CA LEU A 138 -15.23 -12.18 -11.15
C LEU A 138 -14.50 -13.01 -10.08
N LYS A 139 -14.77 -14.32 -10.01
CA LYS A 139 -14.11 -15.28 -9.12
C LYS A 139 -12.60 -15.29 -9.32
N LEU A 140 -12.14 -15.51 -10.56
CA LEU A 140 -10.71 -15.55 -10.89
C LEU A 140 -9.98 -14.26 -10.49
N ILE A 141 -10.53 -13.10 -10.85
CA ILE A 141 -9.93 -11.80 -10.51
C ILE A 141 -9.87 -11.63 -9.00
N SER A 142 -10.94 -11.99 -8.27
CA SER A 142 -11.00 -11.89 -6.82
C SER A 142 -9.99 -12.81 -6.13
N LYS A 143 -9.84 -14.07 -6.60
CA LYS A 143 -8.81 -15.00 -6.11
C LYS A 143 -7.40 -14.46 -6.36
N MET A 144 -7.12 -13.91 -7.55
CA MET A 144 -5.82 -13.30 -7.84
C MET A 144 -5.48 -12.13 -6.92
N ILE A 145 -6.46 -11.31 -6.55
CA ILE A 145 -6.26 -10.20 -5.62
C ILE A 145 -5.99 -10.70 -4.21
N VAL A 146 -6.83 -11.63 -3.71
CA VAL A 146 -6.81 -12.05 -2.30
C VAL A 146 -5.71 -13.05 -2.02
N GLU A 147 -5.59 -14.10 -2.84
CA GLU A 147 -4.69 -15.24 -2.58
C GLU A 147 -3.27 -14.99 -3.08
N TYR A 148 -3.13 -14.26 -4.22
CA TYR A 148 -1.82 -14.00 -4.83
C TYR A 148 -1.35 -12.55 -4.69
N ARG A 149 -2.15 -11.66 -4.05
CA ARG A 149 -1.82 -10.25 -3.84
C ARG A 149 -1.51 -9.49 -5.12
N ILE A 150 -2.03 -9.95 -6.25
CA ILE A 150 -1.81 -9.29 -7.54
C ILE A 150 -2.65 -8.02 -7.59
N SER A 151 -2.03 -6.90 -7.91
CA SER A 151 -2.78 -5.64 -8.05
C SER A 151 -3.76 -5.72 -9.22
N LEU A 152 -4.94 -5.10 -9.06
CA LEU A 152 -5.98 -5.11 -10.10
C LEU A 152 -5.48 -4.63 -11.46
N MET A 153 -4.61 -3.62 -11.48
CA MET A 153 -4.01 -3.12 -12.72
C MET A 153 -3.13 -4.17 -13.39
N ASN A 154 -2.36 -4.91 -12.60
CA ASN A 154 -1.50 -5.97 -13.10
C ASN A 154 -2.32 -7.14 -13.66
N ILE A 155 -3.47 -7.46 -13.04
CA ILE A 155 -4.36 -8.53 -13.51
C ILE A 155 -4.88 -8.23 -14.92
N PHE A 156 -5.23 -6.98 -15.22
CA PHE A 156 -5.68 -6.62 -16.56
C PHE A 156 -4.59 -6.58 -17.62
N GLU A 157 -3.32 -6.58 -17.22
CA GLU A 157 -2.16 -6.62 -18.10
C GLU A 157 -1.67 -8.06 -18.37
N ILE A 158 -2.30 -9.11 -17.80
CA ILE A 158 -1.92 -10.51 -18.01
C ILE A 158 -2.12 -10.86 -19.48
N GLN A 159 -1.02 -11.22 -20.15
CA GLN A 159 -1.03 -11.63 -21.55
C GLN A 159 -1.12 -13.15 -21.67
N ILE A 160 -1.98 -13.63 -22.55
CA ILE A 160 -2.21 -15.06 -22.78
C ILE A 160 -0.93 -15.75 -23.28
N LYS A 161 -0.14 -15.08 -24.14
CA LYS A 161 1.13 -15.64 -24.62
C LYS A 161 2.10 -16.00 -23.49
N ASP A 162 2.10 -15.23 -22.41
CA ASP A 162 2.99 -15.47 -21.27
C ASP A 162 2.46 -16.62 -20.41
N LEU A 163 1.15 -16.76 -20.25
CA LEU A 163 0.55 -17.92 -19.59
C LEU A 163 0.83 -19.22 -20.34
N LEU A 164 0.66 -19.22 -21.66
CA LEU A 164 0.93 -20.38 -22.51
C LEU A 164 2.42 -20.78 -22.49
N LYS A 165 3.32 -19.80 -22.51
CA LYS A 165 4.77 -20.05 -22.44
C LYS A 165 5.19 -20.84 -21.21
N TYR A 166 4.51 -20.66 -20.08
CA TYR A 166 4.81 -21.30 -18.79
C TYR A 166 3.75 -22.33 -18.38
N ASP A 167 2.96 -22.82 -19.34
CA ASP A 167 1.93 -23.84 -19.11
C ASP A 167 1.02 -23.50 -17.93
N PHE A 168 0.60 -22.23 -17.84
CA PHE A 168 -0.23 -21.70 -16.75
C PHE A 168 0.32 -21.92 -15.33
N GLN A 169 1.60 -22.21 -15.18
CA GLN A 169 2.22 -22.38 -13.86
C GLN A 169 2.63 -21.05 -13.22
N LYS A 170 2.74 -20.00 -14.03
CA LYS A 170 3.22 -18.69 -13.62
C LYS A 170 2.42 -17.57 -14.28
N ILE A 171 2.16 -16.52 -13.52
CA ILE A 171 1.69 -15.24 -14.03
C ILE A 171 2.88 -14.30 -14.11
N ILE A 172 3.17 -13.78 -15.27
CA ILE A 172 4.27 -12.84 -15.50
C ILE A 172 3.70 -11.48 -15.91
N ILE A 173 4.17 -10.44 -15.25
CA ILE A 173 3.77 -9.06 -15.50
C ILE A 173 5.03 -8.23 -15.71
N VAL A 174 5.10 -7.52 -16.83
CA VAL A 174 6.20 -6.61 -17.14
C VAL A 174 5.73 -5.18 -16.93
N ARG A 175 6.31 -4.48 -15.93
CA ARG A 175 5.96 -3.10 -15.64
C ARG A 175 7.19 -2.27 -15.30
N ASN A 176 7.35 -1.10 -15.93
CA ASN A 176 8.48 -0.19 -15.69
C ASN A 176 9.84 -0.90 -15.79
N ASN A 177 10.02 -1.74 -16.81
CA ASN A 177 11.21 -2.58 -17.05
C ASN A 177 11.51 -3.58 -15.90
N LYS A 178 10.54 -3.85 -15.03
CA LYS A 178 10.63 -4.90 -14.01
C LYS A 178 9.71 -6.05 -14.37
N ILE A 179 10.23 -7.27 -14.20
CA ILE A 179 9.46 -8.51 -14.34
C ILE A 179 9.00 -8.92 -12.95
N ILE A 180 7.70 -9.08 -12.78
CA ILE A 180 7.10 -9.59 -11.56
C ILE A 180 6.51 -10.96 -11.91
N THR A 181 6.88 -11.99 -11.15
CA THR A 181 6.43 -13.36 -11.37
C THR A 181 5.66 -13.84 -10.16
N TYR A 182 4.52 -14.48 -10.39
CA TYR A 182 3.70 -15.14 -9.38
C TYR A 182 3.61 -16.62 -9.73
N ASP A 183 4.11 -17.50 -8.86
CA ASP A 183 3.88 -18.93 -8.96
C ASP A 183 2.47 -19.24 -8.50
N ILE A 184 1.71 -20.03 -9.26
CA ILE A 184 0.34 -20.35 -8.96
C ILE A 184 0.17 -21.84 -8.65
N ASN A 185 -0.78 -22.15 -7.77
CA ASN A 185 -1.07 -23.53 -7.37
C ASN A 185 -1.85 -24.28 -8.47
N LYS A 186 -1.99 -25.59 -8.27
CA LYS A 186 -2.67 -26.47 -9.24
C LYS A 186 -4.12 -26.07 -9.49
N GLU A 187 -4.86 -25.68 -8.46
CA GLU A 187 -6.26 -25.28 -8.56
C GLU A 187 -6.42 -24.03 -9.44
N MET A 188 -5.64 -22.97 -9.17
CA MET A 188 -5.66 -21.74 -9.97
C MET A 188 -5.22 -22.01 -11.41
N LYS A 189 -4.23 -22.88 -11.62
CA LYS A 189 -3.82 -23.30 -12.98
C LYS A 189 -5.01 -23.90 -13.74
N GLU A 190 -5.71 -24.87 -13.15
CA GLU A 190 -6.87 -25.52 -13.77
C GLU A 190 -8.00 -24.51 -14.07
N GLU A 191 -8.28 -23.60 -13.15
CA GLU A 191 -9.28 -22.56 -13.35
C GLU A 191 -8.90 -21.60 -14.50
N LEU A 192 -7.62 -21.20 -14.59
CA LEU A 192 -7.11 -20.34 -15.66
C LEU A 192 -7.14 -21.02 -17.03
N GLU A 193 -6.73 -22.28 -17.11
CA GLU A 193 -6.79 -23.07 -18.34
C GLU A 193 -8.23 -23.22 -18.83
N ASN A 194 -9.17 -23.53 -17.93
CA ASN A 194 -10.58 -23.66 -18.25
C ASN A 194 -11.17 -22.32 -18.73
N TYR A 195 -10.83 -21.23 -18.05
CA TYR A 195 -11.26 -19.89 -18.47
C TYR A 195 -10.68 -19.52 -19.84
N TYR A 196 -9.40 -19.80 -20.08
CA TYR A 196 -8.75 -19.55 -21.37
C TYR A 196 -9.44 -20.32 -22.50
N LYS A 197 -9.59 -21.63 -22.35
CA LYS A 197 -10.20 -22.51 -23.36
C LYS A 197 -11.63 -22.08 -23.71
N LYS A 198 -12.39 -21.68 -22.71
CA LYS A 198 -13.82 -21.39 -22.86
C LYS A 198 -14.11 -19.95 -23.31
N TYR A 199 -13.29 -18.97 -22.89
CA TYR A 199 -13.66 -17.56 -22.99
C TYR A 199 -12.57 -16.63 -23.52
N ALA A 200 -11.30 -17.03 -23.53
CA ALA A 200 -10.19 -16.15 -23.83
C ALA A 200 -9.32 -16.63 -25.01
N PHE A 201 -9.70 -17.72 -25.66
CA PHE A 201 -9.01 -18.23 -26.85
C PHE A 201 -8.90 -17.12 -27.91
N GLU A 202 -7.71 -16.99 -28.52
CA GLU A 202 -7.37 -15.95 -29.52
C GLU A 202 -7.35 -14.49 -29.00
N LYS A 203 -7.52 -14.24 -27.70
CA LYS A 203 -7.36 -12.89 -27.16
C LYS A 203 -5.89 -12.59 -26.82
N ARG A 204 -5.55 -11.31 -26.81
CA ARG A 204 -4.22 -10.87 -26.38
C ARG A 204 -4.11 -10.88 -24.86
N PHE A 205 -5.12 -10.32 -24.17
CA PHE A 205 -5.18 -10.23 -22.71
C PHE A 205 -6.20 -11.20 -22.15
N LEU A 206 -5.90 -11.81 -21.00
CA LEU A 206 -6.74 -12.84 -20.38
C LEU A 206 -8.18 -12.39 -20.18
N PHE A 207 -8.38 -11.18 -19.66
CA PHE A 207 -9.72 -10.65 -19.36
C PHE A 207 -10.25 -9.67 -20.43
N GLY A 208 -9.52 -9.49 -21.54
CA GLY A 208 -9.95 -8.65 -22.66
C GLY A 208 -10.16 -7.19 -22.25
N ALA A 209 -11.31 -6.61 -22.63
CA ALA A 209 -11.67 -5.22 -22.33
C ALA A 209 -12.30 -5.02 -20.92
N TYR A 210 -12.27 -6.04 -20.07
CA TYR A 210 -12.79 -5.92 -18.71
C TYR A 210 -11.87 -5.03 -17.86
N GLY A 211 -12.44 -3.99 -17.27
CA GLY A 211 -11.66 -2.98 -16.58
C GLY A 211 -12.08 -2.77 -15.12
N LYS A 212 -11.34 -1.91 -14.42
CA LYS A 212 -11.56 -1.60 -13.00
C LYS A 212 -12.98 -1.16 -12.69
N SER A 213 -13.57 -0.31 -13.53
CA SER A 213 -14.94 0.21 -13.34
C SER A 213 -15.97 -0.92 -13.34
N THR A 214 -15.88 -1.81 -14.36
CA THR A 214 -16.77 -2.97 -14.49
C THR A 214 -16.60 -3.93 -13.33
N PHE A 215 -15.35 -4.26 -12.96
CA PHE A 215 -15.07 -5.10 -11.80
C PHE A 215 -15.66 -4.55 -10.50
N THR A 216 -15.49 -3.25 -10.26
CA THR A 216 -16.05 -2.59 -9.06
C THR A 216 -17.59 -2.61 -9.07
N SER A 217 -18.20 -2.45 -10.24
CA SER A 217 -19.66 -2.53 -10.39
C SER A 217 -20.18 -3.94 -10.15
N ASP A 218 -19.47 -4.96 -10.64
CA ASP A 218 -19.84 -6.36 -10.45
C ASP A 218 -19.72 -6.77 -8.97
N LEU A 219 -18.67 -6.35 -8.25
CA LEU A 219 -18.54 -6.59 -6.81
C LEU A 219 -19.70 -6.04 -6.00
N LYS A 220 -20.20 -4.84 -6.35
CA LYS A 220 -21.33 -4.21 -5.64
C LYS A 220 -22.62 -5.02 -5.71
N ARG A 221 -22.82 -5.84 -6.74
CA ARG A 221 -23.99 -6.74 -6.83
C ARG A 221 -24.01 -7.79 -5.73
N TYR A 222 -22.84 -8.08 -5.14
CA TYR A 222 -22.65 -9.00 -4.02
C TYR A 222 -22.43 -8.29 -2.69
N ASN A 223 -22.80 -7.01 -2.60
CA ASN A 223 -22.58 -6.14 -1.42
C ASN A 223 -21.11 -6.04 -0.98
N LEU A 224 -20.18 -6.27 -1.91
CA LEU A 224 -18.75 -6.13 -1.68
C LEU A 224 -18.20 -4.87 -2.35
N ASP A 225 -17.23 -4.24 -1.71
CA ASP A 225 -16.42 -3.21 -2.35
C ASP A 225 -14.97 -3.69 -2.54
N PHE A 226 -14.25 -3.00 -3.43
CA PHE A 226 -12.86 -3.34 -3.74
C PHE A 226 -11.94 -3.20 -2.51
N LYS A 227 -12.24 -2.29 -1.58
CA LYS A 227 -11.47 -2.07 -0.36
C LYS A 227 -11.64 -3.26 0.60
N THR A 228 -12.86 -3.74 0.76
CA THR A 228 -13.17 -4.94 1.55
C THR A 228 -12.45 -6.14 0.97
N LEU A 229 -12.56 -6.39 -0.33
CA LEU A 229 -11.87 -7.49 -1.01
C LEU A 229 -10.34 -7.41 -0.82
N LYS A 230 -9.76 -6.23 -1.00
CA LYS A 230 -8.32 -6.03 -0.79
C LYS A 230 -7.88 -6.29 0.65
N ASN A 231 -8.74 -5.99 1.62
CA ASN A 231 -8.45 -6.21 3.04
C ASN A 231 -8.69 -7.68 3.48
N CYS A 232 -9.32 -8.53 2.64
CA CYS A 232 -9.42 -9.98 2.86
C CYS A 232 -8.14 -10.73 2.48
N MET A 233 -7.10 -10.03 1.96
CA MET A 233 -5.81 -10.63 1.69
C MET A 233 -5.33 -11.35 2.95
N GLN A 234 -5.06 -12.64 2.84
CA GLN A 234 -4.49 -13.41 3.95
C GLN A 234 -3.16 -12.72 4.34
N GLU A 235 -3.15 -12.08 5.51
CA GLU A 235 -1.89 -11.83 6.17
C GLU A 235 -1.41 -13.22 6.62
N ASP A 236 -0.36 -13.74 5.99
CA ASP A 236 0.35 -14.87 6.53
C ASP A 236 0.70 -14.54 7.98
N GLU A 237 0.64 -15.54 8.87
CA GLU A 237 0.98 -15.36 10.28
C GLU A 237 2.36 -14.70 10.45
N LYS A 238 3.26 -14.94 9.47
CA LYS A 238 4.57 -14.27 9.35
C LYS A 238 4.45 -12.77 9.06
N ASP A 239 3.56 -12.35 8.15
CA ASP A 239 3.33 -10.94 7.84
C ASP A 239 2.68 -10.21 9.01
N LEU A 240 1.77 -10.89 9.73
CA LEU A 240 1.18 -10.35 10.96
C LEU A 240 2.25 -10.17 12.04
N ILE A 241 3.11 -11.17 12.24
CA ILE A 241 4.24 -11.10 13.19
C ILE A 241 5.24 -10.01 12.77
N GLU A 242 5.57 -9.90 11.49
CA GLU A 242 6.48 -8.86 11.00
C GLU A 242 5.87 -7.45 11.11
N ASN A 243 4.57 -7.31 10.87
CA ASN A 243 3.87 -6.05 11.10
C ASN A 243 3.79 -5.71 12.59
N ILE A 244 3.57 -6.69 13.45
CA ILE A 244 3.62 -6.53 14.91
C ILE A 244 5.05 -6.13 15.34
N ARG A 245 6.10 -6.80 14.84
CA ARG A 245 7.50 -6.45 15.11
C ARG A 245 7.84 -5.04 14.64
N LYS A 246 7.42 -4.63 13.45
CA LYS A 246 7.58 -3.24 12.98
C LYS A 246 6.91 -2.24 13.92
N ILE A 247 5.71 -2.55 14.39
CA ILE A 247 5.00 -1.72 15.36
C ILE A 247 5.78 -1.65 16.68
N TYR A 248 6.25 -2.79 17.22
CA TYR A 248 7.06 -2.81 18.45
C TYR A 248 8.37 -2.03 18.28
N PHE A 249 9.02 -2.15 17.13
CA PHE A 249 10.20 -1.35 16.81
C PHE A 249 9.90 0.15 16.72
N GLU A 250 8.77 0.53 16.09
CA GLU A 250 8.32 1.92 15.99
C GLU A 250 7.97 2.54 17.36
N ILE A 251 7.52 1.75 18.33
CA ILE A 251 7.25 2.20 19.70
C ILE A 251 8.44 2.03 20.67
N GLY A 252 9.59 1.56 20.14
CA GLY A 252 10.82 1.42 20.92
C GLY A 252 10.78 0.31 21.98
N ILE A 253 9.91 -0.69 21.83
CA ILE A 253 9.89 -1.96 22.59
C ILE A 253 10.52 -3.03 21.68
N GLY A 254 11.71 -2.83 21.21
CA GLY A 254 12.42 -3.77 20.37
C GLY A 254 13.77 -4.06 20.96
N ASP A 255 13.91 -5.30 21.35
CA ASP A 255 15.08 -6.08 21.74
C ASP A 255 16.31 -5.31 22.30
N ASN A 256 16.52 -5.52 23.59
CA ASN A 256 17.88 -5.66 24.15
C ASN A 256 18.46 -7.02 23.74
#